data_7c3295f2ea5a2dfbcf1f115c8eb81ee4
#
_entry.id   7c3295f2ea5a2dfbcf1f115c8eb81ee4
#
_cell.length_a   1.000
_cell.length_b   1.000
_cell.length_c   1.000
_cell.angle_alpha   90.00
_cell.angle_beta   90.00
_cell.angle_gamma   90.00
#
_symmetry.space_group_name_H-M   'P 1'
#
loop_
_entity.id
_entity.type
_entity.pdbx_description
1 polymer ?
#
loop_
_entity_poly.entity_id
_entity_poly.type
_entity_poly.pdbx_seq_one_letter_code
_entity_poly.pdbx_strand_id
1 'polypeptide(L)'
;MLKFASNITYLFNNIDLVSRIQASAGAGFQAVECQRPYDIPSAKMRRSLADAGVEMVLINAPAGDGDGDKGLGIFSGRISEFQRETERAIVYAAEIDCQRLHVMAGQTNQDTDLNGAETIFKDNIAWAAELGQRHGVRILLEPLNPIDNPGYFLTQAAQAVRLVEAI
;
A
#
# COMPACT_ATOMS: atom_id res chain seq x y z
N MET A 1 22.77 6.84 11.37
CA MET A 1 23.04 5.92 10.25
C MET A 1 21.76 5.79 9.44
N LEU A 2 21.84 5.84 8.09
CA LEU A 2 20.68 5.58 7.24
C LEU A 2 20.21 4.14 7.37
N LYS A 3 18.88 3.93 7.39
CA LYS A 3 18.25 2.61 7.38
C LYS A 3 17.64 2.36 5.99
N PHE A 4 17.80 1.17 5.47
CA PHE A 4 17.26 0.77 4.17
C PHE A 4 16.38 -0.47 4.32
N ALA A 5 15.31 -0.51 3.54
CA ALA A 5 14.46 -1.68 3.36
C ALA A 5 14.60 -2.19 1.92
N SER A 6 14.56 -3.50 1.74
CA SER A 6 14.50 -4.08 0.40
C SER A 6 13.04 -4.28 -0.02
N ASN A 7 12.72 -3.89 -1.26
CA ASN A 7 11.42 -4.20 -1.84
C ASN A 7 11.43 -5.62 -2.41
N ILE A 8 10.90 -6.57 -1.65
CA ILE A 8 10.85 -7.99 -2.03
C ILE A 8 9.81 -8.33 -3.10
N THR A 9 9.00 -7.36 -3.54
CA THR A 9 8.18 -7.51 -4.74
C THR A 9 9.07 -7.66 -5.96
N TYR A 10 10.19 -6.93 -6.00
CA TYR A 10 11.08 -6.83 -7.16
C TYR A 10 12.43 -7.51 -6.95
N LEU A 11 12.99 -7.42 -5.74
CA LEU A 11 14.27 -8.05 -5.42
C LEU A 11 14.09 -9.54 -5.12
N PHE A 12 15.08 -10.35 -5.50
CA PHE A 12 15.10 -11.80 -5.31
C PHE A 12 13.92 -12.52 -5.97
N ASN A 13 13.37 -11.99 -7.06
CA ASN A 13 12.14 -12.46 -7.70
C ASN A 13 12.25 -13.83 -8.40
N ASN A 14 13.44 -14.43 -8.42
CA ASN A 14 13.70 -15.78 -8.90
C ASN A 14 13.38 -16.90 -7.88
N ILE A 15 12.97 -16.53 -6.67
CA ILE A 15 12.56 -17.45 -5.60
C ILE A 15 11.17 -17.03 -5.05
N ASP A 16 10.52 -17.92 -4.30
CA ASP A 16 9.21 -17.64 -3.70
C ASP A 16 9.27 -16.50 -2.68
N LEU A 17 8.13 -15.83 -2.47
CA LEU A 17 8.04 -14.60 -1.68
C LEU A 17 8.56 -14.77 -0.24
N VAL A 18 8.29 -15.89 0.39
CA VAL A 18 8.76 -16.15 1.78
C VAL A 18 10.28 -16.30 1.82
N SER A 19 10.86 -16.99 0.84
CA SER A 19 12.31 -17.16 0.72
C SER A 19 13.04 -15.84 0.45
N ARG A 20 12.38 -14.85 -0.19
CA ARG A 20 12.95 -13.50 -0.39
C ARG A 20 13.22 -12.75 0.92
N ILE A 21 12.45 -13.03 1.98
CA ILE A 21 12.66 -12.46 3.31
C ILE A 21 14.02 -12.90 3.85
N GLN A 22 14.32 -14.20 3.79
CA GLN A 22 15.60 -14.74 4.22
C GLN A 22 16.77 -14.24 3.36
N ALA A 23 16.57 -14.15 2.04
CA ALA A 23 17.57 -13.60 1.12
C ALA A 23 17.88 -12.13 1.44
N SER A 24 16.86 -11.34 1.79
CA SER A 24 17.02 -9.94 2.21
C SER A 24 17.83 -9.82 3.51
N ALA A 25 17.53 -10.66 4.51
CA ALA A 25 18.29 -10.72 5.75
C ALA A 25 19.76 -11.12 5.49
N GLY A 26 19.98 -12.14 4.65
CA GLY A 26 21.31 -12.58 4.24
C GLY A 26 22.11 -11.51 3.48
N ALA A 27 21.44 -10.58 2.78
CA ALA A 27 22.05 -9.43 2.13
C ALA A 27 22.29 -8.23 3.09
N GLY A 28 21.93 -8.35 4.37
CA GLY A 28 22.17 -7.35 5.42
C GLY A 28 21.04 -6.35 5.61
N PHE A 29 19.88 -6.51 4.95
CA PHE A 29 18.71 -5.67 5.22
C PHE A 29 18.07 -6.04 6.56
N GLN A 30 17.66 -5.04 7.31
CA GLN A 30 16.92 -5.17 8.58
C GLN A 30 15.41 -5.02 8.40
N ALA A 31 15.00 -4.60 7.21
CA ALA A 31 13.60 -4.36 6.89
C ALA A 31 13.31 -4.73 5.43
N VAL A 32 12.06 -5.10 5.20
CA VAL A 32 11.52 -5.40 3.86
C VAL A 32 10.22 -4.62 3.63
N GLU A 33 9.89 -4.37 2.37
CA GLU A 33 8.57 -3.96 1.94
C GLU A 33 8.04 -4.91 0.86
N CYS A 34 6.73 -5.05 0.78
CA CYS A 34 6.08 -5.91 -0.20
C CYS A 34 4.76 -5.30 -0.66
N GLN A 35 4.58 -5.11 -1.98
CA GLN A 35 3.35 -4.51 -2.49
C GLN A 35 2.13 -5.42 -2.37
N ARG A 36 2.28 -6.73 -2.52
CA ARG A 36 1.15 -7.68 -2.55
C ARG A 36 1.48 -8.97 -1.80
N PRO A 37 1.42 -8.96 -0.44
CA PRO A 37 1.76 -10.12 0.37
C PRO A 37 0.59 -11.10 0.59
N TYR A 38 -0.61 -10.80 0.11
CA TYR A 38 -1.89 -11.38 0.55
C TYR A 38 -2.11 -12.85 0.19
N ASP A 39 -1.33 -13.40 -0.74
CA ASP A 39 -1.33 -14.83 -1.07
C ASP A 39 -0.65 -15.69 0.02
N ILE A 40 0.08 -15.05 0.92
CA ILE A 40 0.70 -15.71 2.06
C ILE A 40 -0.16 -15.47 3.31
N PRO A 41 -0.61 -16.51 4.01
CA PRO A 41 -1.31 -16.34 5.29
C PRO A 41 -0.49 -15.50 6.26
N SER A 42 -1.13 -14.54 6.93
CA SER A 42 -0.47 -13.59 7.85
C SER A 42 0.37 -14.26 8.92
N ALA A 43 -0.11 -15.35 9.51
CA ALA A 43 0.62 -16.13 10.49
C ALA A 43 1.94 -16.72 9.93
N LYS A 44 1.94 -17.13 8.64
CA LYS A 44 3.16 -17.62 7.96
C LYS A 44 4.11 -16.47 7.67
N MET A 45 3.57 -15.34 7.19
CA MET A 45 4.36 -14.13 6.92
C MET A 45 5.04 -13.64 8.20
N ARG A 46 4.28 -13.47 9.28
CA ARG A 46 4.80 -13.03 10.59
C ARG A 46 5.91 -13.94 11.10
N ARG A 47 5.72 -15.27 11.03
CA ARG A 47 6.74 -16.23 11.43
C ARG A 47 8.01 -16.07 10.59
N SER A 48 7.88 -15.96 9.27
CA SER A 48 9.03 -15.84 8.38
C SER A 48 9.84 -14.57 8.61
N LEU A 49 9.17 -13.45 8.92
CA LEU A 49 9.82 -12.20 9.32
C LEU A 49 10.59 -12.36 10.64
N ALA A 50 9.96 -12.97 11.65
CA ALA A 50 10.58 -13.23 12.94
C ALA A 50 11.80 -14.17 12.83
N ASP A 51 11.69 -15.26 12.07
CA ASP A 51 12.76 -16.23 11.84
C ASP A 51 13.96 -15.59 11.10
N ALA A 52 13.72 -14.61 10.24
CA ALA A 52 14.75 -13.86 9.51
C ALA A 52 15.32 -12.67 10.31
N GLY A 53 14.65 -12.26 11.39
CA GLY A 53 15.02 -11.06 12.17
C GLY A 53 14.88 -9.76 11.39
N VAL A 54 13.90 -9.65 10.47
CA VAL A 54 13.60 -8.44 9.69
C VAL A 54 12.17 -7.96 9.92
N GLU A 55 11.95 -6.67 9.74
CA GLU A 55 10.63 -6.04 9.89
C GLU A 55 9.96 -5.85 8.51
N MET A 56 8.65 -6.08 8.41
CA MET A 56 7.85 -5.56 7.29
C MET A 56 7.51 -4.11 7.56
N VAL A 57 8.06 -3.18 6.78
CA VAL A 57 7.88 -1.74 7.03
C VAL A 57 6.78 -1.11 6.19
N LEU A 58 6.37 -1.73 5.09
CA LEU A 58 5.34 -1.21 4.20
C LEU A 58 4.73 -2.34 3.38
N ILE A 59 3.40 -2.30 3.25
CA ILE A 59 2.65 -3.06 2.24
C ILE A 59 1.68 -2.11 1.52
N ASN A 60 1.19 -2.50 0.33
CA ASN A 60 0.14 -1.74 -0.36
C ASN A 60 -1.23 -2.40 -0.13
N ALA A 61 -2.27 -1.59 -0.03
CA ALA A 61 -3.63 -2.09 -0.17
C ALA A 61 -3.84 -2.69 -1.58
N PRO A 62 -4.73 -3.68 -1.76
CA PRO A 62 -5.05 -4.19 -3.08
C PRO A 62 -5.48 -3.07 -4.02
N ALA A 63 -4.98 -3.12 -5.26
CA ALA A 63 -5.22 -2.07 -6.24
C ALA A 63 -6.62 -2.14 -6.88
N GLY A 64 -7.34 -3.23 -6.67
CA GLY A 64 -8.61 -3.60 -7.27
C GLY A 64 -8.52 -4.95 -8.01
N ASP A 65 -9.67 -5.49 -8.39
CA ASP A 65 -9.79 -6.78 -9.08
C ASP A 65 -9.88 -6.64 -10.62
N GLY A 66 -9.94 -5.39 -11.12
CA GLY A 66 -9.97 -5.10 -12.55
C GLY A 66 -8.58 -5.24 -13.19
N ASP A 67 -8.56 -5.69 -14.45
CA ASP A 67 -7.32 -5.77 -15.23
C ASP A 67 -6.73 -4.35 -15.41
N GLY A 68 -5.50 -4.17 -14.93
CA GLY A 68 -4.81 -2.87 -14.95
C GLY A 68 -5.19 -1.88 -13.86
N ASP A 69 -6.02 -2.26 -12.87
CA ASP A 69 -6.34 -1.39 -11.73
C ASP A 69 -5.06 -0.94 -10.99
N LYS A 70 -4.98 0.37 -10.73
CA LYS A 70 -3.91 1.01 -9.95
C LYS A 70 -4.47 1.77 -8.75
N GLY A 71 -5.43 1.17 -8.06
CA GLY A 71 -6.08 1.72 -6.89
C GLY A 71 -7.56 2.02 -7.09
N LEU A 72 -8.27 2.14 -6.00
CA LEU A 72 -9.73 2.28 -5.92
C LEU A 72 -10.17 3.62 -5.34
N GLY A 73 -9.24 4.44 -4.86
CA GLY A 73 -9.52 5.55 -3.96
C GLY A 73 -10.37 6.67 -4.55
N ILE A 74 -10.37 6.87 -5.88
CA ILE A 74 -11.07 7.98 -6.54
C ILE A 74 -12.44 7.62 -7.15
N PHE A 75 -12.87 6.36 -7.07
CA PHE A 75 -14.05 5.89 -7.81
C PHE A 75 -15.30 5.84 -6.95
N SER A 76 -16.29 6.73 -7.22
CA SER A 76 -17.58 6.79 -6.51
C SER A 76 -18.36 5.48 -6.60
N GLY A 77 -18.32 4.81 -7.72
CA GLY A 77 -18.99 3.52 -7.93
C GLY A 77 -18.32 2.32 -7.25
N ARG A 78 -17.12 2.50 -6.67
CA ARG A 78 -16.32 1.41 -6.07
C ARG A 78 -15.97 1.65 -4.59
N ILE A 79 -16.69 2.52 -3.89
CA ILE A 79 -16.43 2.83 -2.47
C ILE A 79 -16.50 1.58 -1.60
N SER A 80 -17.53 0.74 -1.78
CA SER A 80 -17.67 -0.49 -0.99
C SER A 80 -16.54 -1.49 -1.24
N GLU A 81 -16.03 -1.55 -2.47
CA GLU A 81 -14.88 -2.37 -2.82
C GLU A 81 -13.60 -1.81 -2.18
N PHE A 82 -13.39 -0.50 -2.29
CA PHE A 82 -12.29 0.20 -1.62
C PHE A 82 -12.26 -0.09 -0.13
N GLN A 83 -13.40 0.03 0.54
CA GLN A 83 -13.51 -0.20 1.98
C GLN A 83 -13.19 -1.64 2.34
N ARG A 84 -13.78 -2.62 1.65
CA ARG A 84 -13.54 -4.04 1.89
C ARG A 84 -12.05 -4.41 1.73
N GLU A 85 -11.43 -3.98 0.63
CA GLU A 85 -10.03 -4.32 0.35
C GLU A 85 -9.06 -3.59 1.28
N THR A 86 -9.35 -2.33 1.63
CA THR A 86 -8.53 -1.56 2.56
C THR A 86 -8.63 -2.11 3.99
N GLU A 87 -9.84 -2.48 4.45
CA GLU A 87 -10.03 -3.13 5.74
C GLU A 87 -9.26 -4.46 5.83
N ARG A 88 -9.38 -5.30 4.79
CA ARG A 88 -8.61 -6.55 4.70
C ARG A 88 -7.10 -6.29 4.81
N ALA A 89 -6.62 -5.26 4.13
CA ALA A 89 -5.20 -4.88 4.15
C ALA A 89 -4.74 -4.37 5.52
N ILE A 90 -5.56 -3.56 6.19
CA ILE A 90 -5.28 -3.04 7.54
C ILE A 90 -5.20 -4.18 8.55
N VAL A 91 -6.16 -5.11 8.52
CA VAL A 91 -6.14 -6.29 9.40
C VAL A 91 -4.89 -7.14 9.16
N TYR A 92 -4.59 -7.43 7.88
CA TYR A 92 -3.40 -8.18 7.52
C TYR A 92 -2.11 -7.47 7.98
N ALA A 93 -2.00 -6.15 7.78
CA ALA A 93 -0.86 -5.35 8.23
C ALA A 93 -0.67 -5.45 9.76
N ALA A 94 -1.75 -5.32 10.53
CA ALA A 94 -1.72 -5.45 11.99
C ALA A 94 -1.27 -6.86 12.43
N GLU A 95 -1.75 -7.92 11.75
CA GLU A 95 -1.38 -9.30 12.06
C GLU A 95 0.10 -9.62 11.83
N ILE A 96 0.75 -8.92 10.88
CA ILE A 96 2.18 -9.09 10.59
C ILE A 96 3.09 -8.03 11.23
N ASP A 97 2.55 -7.22 12.15
CA ASP A 97 3.23 -6.09 12.81
C ASP A 97 3.74 -5.01 11.83
N CYS A 98 3.12 -4.85 10.66
CA CYS A 98 3.42 -3.80 9.69
C CYS A 98 2.62 -2.53 10.00
N GLN A 99 3.29 -1.45 10.37
CA GLN A 99 2.64 -0.21 10.81
C GLN A 99 2.32 0.78 9.68
N ARG A 100 2.55 0.43 8.42
CA ARG A 100 2.35 1.33 7.28
C ARG A 100 1.67 0.61 6.13
N LEU A 101 0.60 1.23 5.63
CA LEU A 101 -0.16 0.74 4.48
C LEU A 101 -0.26 1.84 3.43
N HIS A 102 0.30 1.61 2.26
CA HIS A 102 0.10 2.50 1.11
C HIS A 102 -1.27 2.22 0.48
N VAL A 103 -2.09 3.26 0.35
CA VAL A 103 -3.39 3.21 -0.32
C VAL A 103 -3.32 3.93 -1.66
N MET A 104 -3.55 3.18 -2.72
CA MET A 104 -3.43 3.68 -4.09
C MET A 104 -4.67 4.46 -4.53
N ALA A 105 -4.45 5.62 -5.17
CA ALA A 105 -5.51 6.53 -5.58
C ALA A 105 -6.39 5.95 -6.71
N GLY A 106 -5.79 5.48 -7.77
CA GLY A 106 -6.46 5.06 -9.00
C GLY A 106 -6.01 5.87 -10.21
N GLN A 107 -6.46 5.46 -11.39
CA GLN A 107 -6.18 6.14 -12.65
C GLN A 107 -7.40 6.92 -13.13
N THR A 108 -7.15 8.11 -13.64
CA THR A 108 -8.14 8.96 -14.32
C THR A 108 -8.14 8.70 -15.82
N ASN A 109 -9.24 9.02 -16.46
CA ASN A 109 -9.39 9.07 -17.91
C ASN A 109 -9.91 10.46 -18.34
N GLN A 110 -10.18 10.64 -19.63
CA GLN A 110 -10.63 11.93 -20.19
C GLN A 110 -11.98 12.40 -19.64
N ASP A 111 -12.84 11.47 -19.18
CA ASP A 111 -14.18 11.74 -18.68
C ASP A 111 -14.22 11.87 -17.14
N THR A 112 -13.06 11.77 -16.47
CA THR A 112 -13.00 11.84 -15.01
C THR A 112 -13.26 13.27 -14.51
N ASP A 113 -14.29 13.46 -13.69
CA ASP A 113 -14.47 14.68 -12.90
C ASP A 113 -13.38 14.71 -11.79
N LEU A 114 -12.33 15.49 -12.02
CA LEU A 114 -11.19 15.58 -11.10
C LEU A 114 -11.56 16.15 -9.73
N ASN A 115 -12.55 17.08 -9.66
CA ASN A 115 -12.98 17.65 -8.39
C ASN A 115 -13.80 16.64 -7.57
N GLY A 116 -14.70 15.92 -8.22
CA GLY A 116 -15.42 14.81 -7.61
C GLY A 116 -14.50 13.70 -7.15
N ALA A 117 -13.52 13.32 -7.98
CA ALA A 117 -12.50 12.33 -7.65
C ALA A 117 -11.66 12.73 -6.43
N GLU A 118 -11.26 14.00 -6.31
CA GLU A 118 -10.51 14.49 -5.14
C GLU A 118 -11.35 14.44 -3.87
N THR A 119 -12.64 14.79 -3.94
CA THR A 119 -13.55 14.70 -2.80
C THR A 119 -13.70 13.25 -2.33
N ILE A 120 -13.98 12.33 -3.25
CA ILE A 120 -14.12 10.90 -2.95
C ILE A 120 -12.82 10.35 -2.36
N PHE A 121 -11.66 10.73 -2.92
CA PHE A 121 -10.38 10.28 -2.42
C PHE A 121 -10.15 10.74 -0.97
N LYS A 122 -10.43 12.01 -0.65
CA LYS A 122 -10.33 12.53 0.72
C LYS A 122 -11.21 11.76 1.69
N ASP A 123 -12.48 11.55 1.35
CA ASP A 123 -13.42 10.82 2.20
C ASP A 123 -12.96 9.37 2.44
N ASN A 124 -12.50 8.70 1.39
CA ASN A 124 -11.98 7.35 1.46
C ASN A 124 -10.71 7.25 2.31
N ILE A 125 -9.78 8.20 2.17
CA ILE A 125 -8.54 8.22 2.96
C ILE A 125 -8.82 8.58 4.42
N ALA A 126 -9.75 9.52 4.69
CA ALA A 126 -10.16 9.84 6.06
C ALA A 126 -10.73 8.59 6.76
N TRP A 127 -11.63 7.86 6.10
CA TRP A 127 -12.18 6.60 6.59
C TRP A 127 -11.08 5.55 6.84
N ALA A 128 -10.17 5.38 5.87
CA ALA A 128 -9.06 4.43 5.99
C ALA A 128 -8.10 4.80 7.14
N ALA A 129 -7.81 6.10 7.32
CA ALA A 129 -6.94 6.59 8.39
C ALA A 129 -7.55 6.35 9.78
N GLU A 130 -8.86 6.59 9.96
CA GLU A 130 -9.57 6.31 11.20
C GLU A 130 -9.56 4.80 11.52
N LEU A 131 -9.82 3.95 10.53
CA LEU A 131 -9.76 2.51 10.71
C LEU A 131 -8.32 2.04 11.01
N GLY A 132 -7.35 2.55 10.26
CA GLY A 132 -5.92 2.24 10.46
C GLY A 132 -5.45 2.62 11.87
N GLN A 133 -5.86 3.78 12.38
CA GLN A 133 -5.54 4.22 13.74
C GLN A 133 -5.99 3.22 14.80
N ARG A 134 -7.19 2.66 14.66
CA ARG A 134 -7.72 1.63 15.60
C ARG A 134 -6.89 0.34 15.60
N HIS A 135 -6.19 0.06 14.50
CA HIS A 135 -5.34 -1.12 14.33
C HIS A 135 -3.83 -0.83 14.47
N GLY A 136 -3.44 0.41 14.79
CA GLY A 136 -2.03 0.80 14.87
C GLY A 136 -1.33 0.89 13.50
N VAL A 137 -2.09 1.00 12.40
CA VAL A 137 -1.60 1.08 11.03
C VAL A 137 -1.78 2.49 10.48
N ARG A 138 -0.70 3.11 10.03
CA ARG A 138 -0.71 4.42 9.39
C ARG A 138 -0.94 4.28 7.89
N ILE A 139 -1.90 5.04 7.36
CA ILE A 139 -2.15 5.13 5.93
C ILE A 139 -1.12 6.07 5.29
N LEU A 140 -0.54 5.64 4.19
CA LEU A 140 0.41 6.41 3.39
C LEU A 140 -0.17 6.69 2.01
N LEU A 141 0.15 7.88 1.49
CA LEU A 141 -0.11 8.30 0.13
C LEU A 141 1.21 8.45 -0.61
N GLU A 142 1.30 7.93 -1.82
CA GLU A 142 2.49 8.02 -2.65
C GLU A 142 2.16 8.67 -4.00
N PRO A 143 2.75 9.85 -4.29
CA PRO A 143 2.72 10.41 -5.63
C PRO A 143 3.55 9.55 -6.60
N LEU A 144 2.91 9.01 -7.63
CA LEU A 144 3.61 8.21 -8.64
C LEU A 144 4.00 9.07 -9.85
N ASN A 145 5.15 8.77 -10.44
CA ASN A 145 5.60 9.50 -11.63
C ASN A 145 4.66 9.20 -12.81
N PRO A 146 4.27 10.24 -13.60
CA PRO A 146 3.30 10.09 -14.67
C PRO A 146 3.86 9.40 -15.94
N ILE A 147 5.18 9.20 -16.04
CA ILE A 147 5.81 8.53 -17.18
C ILE A 147 5.50 7.03 -17.11
N ASP A 148 5.76 6.41 -15.97
CA ASP A 148 5.50 4.97 -15.74
C ASP A 148 4.04 4.69 -15.34
N ASN A 149 3.34 5.73 -14.87
CA ASN A 149 1.94 5.63 -14.41
C ASN A 149 1.06 6.69 -15.09
N PRO A 150 0.86 6.62 -16.41
CA PRO A 150 0.04 7.58 -17.13
C PRO A 150 -1.39 7.57 -16.60
N GLY A 151 -1.95 8.75 -16.36
CA GLY A 151 -3.29 8.92 -15.82
C GLY A 151 -3.45 8.65 -14.31
N TYR A 152 -2.38 8.33 -13.59
CA TYR A 152 -2.48 8.18 -12.13
C TYR A 152 -2.92 9.50 -11.48
N PHE A 153 -3.91 9.44 -10.58
CA PHE A 153 -4.52 10.64 -10.00
C PHE A 153 -3.55 11.46 -9.15
N LEU A 154 -2.75 10.81 -8.32
CA LEU A 154 -1.83 11.46 -7.38
C LEU A 154 -0.41 11.44 -7.93
N THR A 155 0.04 12.52 -8.56
CA THR A 155 1.34 12.58 -9.25
C THR A 155 2.34 13.56 -8.65
N GLN A 156 1.89 14.45 -7.75
CA GLN A 156 2.74 15.51 -7.21
C GLN A 156 2.78 15.51 -5.68
N ALA A 157 3.95 15.70 -5.10
CA ALA A 157 4.12 15.79 -3.65
C ALA A 157 3.29 16.92 -3.03
N ALA A 158 3.19 18.08 -3.69
CA ALA A 158 2.36 19.19 -3.23
C ALA A 158 0.86 18.82 -3.18
N GLN A 159 0.38 17.99 -4.11
CA GLN A 159 -0.99 17.47 -4.09
C GLN A 159 -1.19 16.54 -2.88
N ALA A 160 -0.25 15.62 -2.63
CA ALA A 160 -0.31 14.75 -1.47
C ALA A 160 -0.33 15.51 -0.15
N VAL A 161 0.51 16.53 -0.01
CA VAL A 161 0.55 17.39 1.20
C VAL A 161 -0.81 18.05 1.43
N ARG A 162 -1.39 18.71 0.41
CA ARG A 162 -2.73 19.34 0.53
C ARG A 162 -3.81 18.35 0.94
N LEU A 163 -3.76 17.12 0.41
CA LEU A 163 -4.73 16.07 0.77
C LEU A 163 -4.58 15.66 2.25
N VAL A 164 -3.36 15.44 2.70
CA VAL A 164 -3.08 15.04 4.11
C VAL A 164 -3.44 16.16 5.08
N GLU A 165 -3.20 17.43 4.73
CA GLU A 165 -3.56 18.59 5.58
C GLU A 165 -5.07 18.84 5.64
N ALA A 166 -5.84 18.28 4.71
CA ALA A 166 -7.31 18.44 4.62
C ALA A 166 -8.08 17.28 5.28
N ILE A 167 -7.40 16.27 5.78
CA ILE A 167 -7.97 15.10 6.46
C ILE A 167 -7.65 15.15 7.96
#